data_1c96a2cc40d901264637f83c911088d1
#
_entry.id   1c96a2cc40d901264637f83c911088d1
#
_cell.length_a   1.000
_cell.length_b   1.000
_cell.length_c   1.000
_cell.angle_alpha   90.00
_cell.angle_beta   90.00
_cell.angle_gamma   90.00
#
_symmetry.space_group_name_H-M   'P 1'
#
loop_
_entity.id
_entity.type
_entity.pdbx_description
1 polymer ?
#
loop_
_entity_poly.entity_id
_entity_poly.type
_entity_poly.pdbx_seq_one_letter_code
_entity_poly.pdbx_strand_id
1 'polypeptide(L)'
;MTRLGLVLATADDLGYVLGLARAAADRGVEVRLFAMHDGAAALTAPAVATLVDLGCEVVACATTLLRRGLEVPAAVVRGSQDDHAALCAWADRVVAFA
;
A
#
# COMPACT_ATOMS: atom_id res chain seq x y z
N MET A 1 20.46 3.45 0.76
CA MET A 1 19.16 3.71 1.35
C MET A 1 18.25 2.53 1.15
N THR A 2 17.47 2.19 2.14
CA THR A 2 16.59 1.03 2.08
C THR A 2 15.21 1.43 1.53
N ARG A 3 14.67 0.59 0.69
CA ARG A 3 13.35 0.73 0.08
C ARG A 3 12.52 -0.48 0.44
N LEU A 4 11.37 -0.23 1.07
CA LEU A 4 10.45 -1.26 1.53
C LEU A 4 9.19 -1.25 0.67
N GLY A 5 8.91 -2.38 0.04
CA GLY A 5 7.65 -2.61 -0.67
C GLY A 5 6.69 -3.41 0.20
N LEU A 6 5.46 -2.95 0.31
CA LEU A 6 4.39 -3.65 1.02
C LEU A 6 3.28 -4.02 0.04
N VAL A 7 2.84 -5.26 0.08
CA VAL A 7 1.71 -5.75 -0.72
C VAL A 7 0.62 -6.19 0.24
N LEU A 8 -0.55 -5.60 0.13
CA LEU A 8 -1.69 -5.88 0.99
C LEU A 8 -2.83 -6.48 0.18
N ALA A 9 -3.12 -7.76 0.40
CA ALA A 9 -4.21 -8.48 -0.26
C ALA A 9 -5.31 -8.93 0.73
N THR A 10 -5.12 -8.67 2.02
CA THR A 10 -6.09 -8.97 3.08
C THR A 10 -6.40 -7.71 3.87
N ALA A 11 -7.64 -7.59 4.37
CA ALA A 11 -8.02 -6.48 5.23
C ALA A 11 -7.51 -6.64 6.67
N ASP A 12 -7.24 -7.87 7.09
CA ASP A 12 -6.92 -8.19 8.48
C ASP A 12 -5.56 -7.67 8.94
N ASP A 13 -4.65 -7.43 8.00
CA ASP A 13 -3.27 -7.08 8.31
C ASP A 13 -2.96 -5.58 8.15
N LEU A 14 -3.97 -4.75 7.98
CA LEU A 14 -3.76 -3.29 7.84
C LEU A 14 -3.00 -2.71 9.02
N GLY A 15 -3.27 -3.18 10.24
CA GLY A 15 -2.55 -2.72 11.43
C GLY A 15 -1.06 -2.98 11.36
N TYR A 16 -0.64 -4.11 10.82
CA TYR A 16 0.77 -4.43 10.61
C TYR A 16 1.40 -3.53 9.55
N VAL A 17 0.68 -3.25 8.49
CA VAL A 17 1.12 -2.32 7.43
C VAL A 17 1.38 -0.93 8.02
N LEU A 18 0.45 -0.41 8.81
CA LEU A 18 0.60 0.89 9.46
C LEU A 18 1.79 0.91 10.43
N GLY A 19 1.98 -0.16 11.20
CA GLY A 19 3.12 -0.31 12.10
C GLY A 19 4.45 -0.34 11.38
N LEU A 20 4.55 -1.10 10.29
CA LEU A 20 5.76 -1.15 9.46
C LEU A 20 6.06 0.19 8.80
N ALA A 21 5.04 0.86 8.28
CA ALA A 21 5.20 2.18 7.67
C ALA A 21 5.72 3.21 8.68
N ARG A 22 5.21 3.19 9.90
CA ARG A 22 5.66 4.07 10.98
C ARG A 22 7.11 3.79 11.37
N ALA A 23 7.46 2.53 11.56
CA ALA A 23 8.83 2.13 11.90
C ALA A 23 9.81 2.51 10.78
N ALA A 24 9.41 2.34 9.53
CA ALA A 24 10.21 2.72 8.37
C ALA A 24 10.42 4.23 8.31
N ALA A 25 9.37 5.03 8.53
CA ALA A 25 9.45 6.49 8.55
C ALA A 25 10.43 6.97 9.63
N ASP A 26 10.40 6.38 10.82
CA ASP A 26 11.31 6.71 11.91
C ASP A 26 12.78 6.44 11.56
N ARG A 27 13.04 5.58 10.59
CA ARG A 27 14.39 5.17 10.17
C ARG A 27 14.80 5.76 8.83
N GLY A 28 13.98 6.60 8.23
CA GLY A 28 14.25 7.18 6.91
C GLY A 28 14.19 6.18 5.76
N VAL A 29 13.43 5.09 5.92
CA VAL A 29 13.21 4.07 4.90
C VAL A 29 12.04 4.51 4.01
N GLU A 30 12.23 4.49 2.69
CA GLU A 30 11.14 4.76 1.75
C GLU A 30 10.18 3.57 1.67
N VAL A 31 8.88 3.85 1.67
CA VAL A 31 7.83 2.82 1.62
C VAL A 31 6.89 3.08 0.45
N ARG A 32 6.59 2.03 -0.29
CA ARG A 32 5.50 1.99 -1.26
C ARG A 32 4.58 0.83 -0.92
N LEU A 33 3.28 1.08 -1.03
CA LEU A 33 2.24 0.09 -0.78
C LEU A 33 1.44 -0.17 -2.05
N PHE A 34 1.26 -1.43 -2.39
CA PHE A 34 0.30 -1.87 -3.40
C PHE A 34 -0.80 -2.70 -2.74
N ALA A 35 -2.05 -2.25 -2.86
CA ALA A 35 -3.21 -2.94 -2.28
C ALA A 35 -4.08 -3.55 -3.38
N MET A 36 -4.53 -4.77 -3.18
CA MET A 36 -5.43 -5.49 -4.08
C MET A 36 -6.39 -6.37 -3.28
N HIS A 37 -7.43 -6.84 -3.90
CA HIS A 37 -8.45 -7.70 -3.28
C HIS A 37 -9.01 -7.06 -1.99
N ASP A 38 -9.10 -7.81 -0.90
CA ASP A 38 -9.60 -7.29 0.37
C ASP A 38 -8.71 -6.19 0.95
N GLY A 39 -7.42 -6.17 0.58
CA GLY A 39 -6.50 -5.12 0.99
C GLY A 39 -6.89 -3.74 0.43
N ALA A 40 -7.41 -3.70 -0.80
CA ALA A 40 -7.90 -2.46 -1.38
C ALA A 40 -9.13 -1.94 -0.63
N ALA A 41 -10.00 -2.83 -0.17
CA ALA A 41 -11.17 -2.47 0.62
C ALA A 41 -10.81 -1.91 2.01
N ALA A 42 -9.64 -2.25 2.53
CA ALA A 42 -9.16 -1.75 3.81
C ALA A 42 -8.65 -0.29 3.77
N LEU A 43 -8.47 0.28 2.58
CA LEU A 43 -7.93 1.64 2.42
C LEU A 43 -8.98 2.71 2.71
N THR A 44 -9.36 2.85 3.97
CA THR A 44 -10.25 3.91 4.45
C THR A 44 -9.53 5.26 4.45
N ALA A 45 -10.31 6.35 4.50
CA ALA A 45 -9.72 7.69 4.53
C ALA A 45 -8.75 7.92 5.70
N PRO A 46 -9.05 7.49 6.95
CA PRO A 46 -8.09 7.62 8.05
C PRO A 46 -6.80 6.83 7.85
N ALA A 47 -6.89 5.60 7.35
CA ALA A 47 -5.72 4.76 7.11
C ALA A 47 -4.82 5.36 6.02
N VAL A 48 -5.41 5.82 4.92
CA VAL A 48 -4.68 6.45 3.83
C VAL A 48 -4.01 7.74 4.29
N ALA A 49 -4.72 8.57 5.05
CA ALA A 49 -4.15 9.80 5.60
C ALA A 49 -2.91 9.51 6.46
N THR A 50 -2.96 8.49 7.30
CA THR A 50 -1.81 8.07 8.11
C THR A 50 -0.64 7.64 7.23
N LEU A 51 -0.88 6.80 6.23
CA LEU A 51 0.17 6.33 5.32
C LEU A 51 0.81 7.48 4.54
N VAL A 52 0.02 8.39 4.02
CA VAL A 52 0.51 9.55 3.28
C VAL A 52 1.32 10.47 4.20
N ASP A 53 0.86 10.72 5.40
CA ASP A 53 1.59 11.52 6.39
C ASP A 53 2.94 10.90 6.76
N LEU A 54 3.04 9.58 6.70
CA LEU A 54 4.30 8.86 6.90
C LEU A 54 5.20 8.82 5.64
N GLY A 55 4.76 9.44 4.56
CA GLY A 55 5.52 9.52 3.32
C GLY A 55 5.38 8.30 2.41
N CYS A 56 4.40 7.44 2.67
CA CYS A 56 4.17 6.26 1.82
C CYS A 56 3.47 6.64 0.52
N GLU A 57 3.92 6.05 -0.58
CA GLU A 57 3.16 6.03 -1.82
C GLU A 57 2.16 4.87 -1.75
N VAL A 58 0.89 5.15 -2.00
CA VAL A 58 -0.19 4.17 -1.90
C VAL A 58 -0.83 3.98 -3.27
N VAL A 59 -0.79 2.75 -3.77
CA VAL A 59 -1.39 2.35 -5.04
C VAL A 59 -2.39 1.24 -4.78
N ALA A 60 -3.57 1.32 -5.39
CA ALA A 60 -4.58 0.27 -5.35
C ALA A 60 -4.84 -0.27 -6.75
N CYS A 61 -5.06 -1.58 -6.84
CA CYS A 61 -5.36 -2.24 -8.10
C CYS A 61 -6.67 -1.73 -8.68
N ALA A 62 -6.61 -1.06 -9.83
CA ALA A 62 -7.79 -0.47 -10.49
C ALA A 62 -8.83 -1.54 -10.84
N THR A 63 -8.41 -2.73 -11.27
CA THR A 63 -9.32 -3.84 -11.55
C THR A 63 -10.11 -4.26 -10.32
N THR A 64 -9.45 -4.37 -9.17
CA THR A 64 -10.11 -4.67 -7.90
C THR A 64 -11.14 -3.59 -7.54
N LEU A 65 -10.75 -2.33 -7.64
CA LEU A 65 -11.63 -1.20 -7.33
C LEU A 65 -12.87 -1.21 -8.23
N LEU A 66 -12.67 -1.42 -9.52
CA LEU A 66 -13.77 -1.46 -10.49
C LEU A 66 -14.73 -2.63 -10.22
N ARG A 67 -14.18 -3.84 -10.07
CA ARG A 67 -14.99 -5.05 -9.89
C ARG A 67 -15.80 -5.04 -8.60
N ARG A 68 -15.26 -4.43 -7.55
CA ARG A 68 -15.89 -4.39 -6.23
C ARG A 68 -16.67 -3.11 -5.98
N GLY A 69 -16.67 -2.17 -6.93
CA GLY A 69 -17.34 -0.89 -6.77
C GLY A 69 -16.78 -0.08 -5.60
N LEU A 70 -15.47 -0.16 -5.38
CA LEU A 70 -14.81 0.53 -4.28
C LEU A 70 -14.33 1.91 -4.70
N GLU A 71 -14.58 2.88 -3.83
CA GLU A 71 -13.99 4.21 -3.91
C GLU A 71 -12.85 4.30 -2.90
N VAL A 72 -11.77 4.98 -3.30
CA VAL A 72 -10.63 5.22 -2.43
C VAL A 72 -10.36 6.71 -2.35
N PRO A 73 -9.71 7.17 -1.26
CA PRO A 73 -9.31 8.57 -1.14
C PRO A 73 -8.47 9.03 -2.34
N ALA A 74 -8.54 10.32 -2.66
CA ALA A 74 -7.88 10.90 -3.83
C ALA A 74 -6.35 10.72 -3.81
N ALA A 75 -5.75 10.58 -2.64
CA ALA A 75 -4.31 10.36 -2.50
C ALA A 75 -3.87 8.96 -2.96
N VAL A 76 -4.80 8.01 -3.10
CA VAL A 76 -4.49 6.67 -3.59
C VAL A 76 -4.40 6.69 -5.10
N VAL A 77 -3.30 6.20 -5.64
CA VAL A 77 -3.12 6.05 -7.08
C VAL A 77 -3.82 4.78 -7.55
N ARG A 78 -4.63 4.90 -8.61
CA ARG A 78 -5.28 3.75 -9.23
C ARG A 78 -4.29 3.15 -10.22
N GLY A 79 -3.78 1.97 -9.90
CA GLY A 79 -2.71 1.33 -10.66
C GLY A 79 -3.08 -0.05 -11.19
N SER A 80 -2.12 -0.68 -11.85
CA SER A 80 -2.26 -2.00 -12.45
C SER A 80 -1.28 -2.99 -11.82
N GLN A 81 -1.32 -4.24 -12.26
CA GLN A 81 -0.32 -5.23 -11.88
C GLN A 81 1.09 -4.87 -12.38
N ASP A 82 1.21 -3.98 -13.36
CA ASP A 82 2.50 -3.43 -13.76
C ASP A 82 3.12 -2.59 -12.63
N ASP A 83 2.29 -1.86 -11.88
CA ASP A 83 2.73 -1.12 -10.70
C ASP A 83 3.18 -2.05 -9.57
N HIS A 84 2.50 -3.19 -9.41
CA HIS A 84 2.92 -4.23 -8.48
C HIS A 84 4.31 -4.77 -8.87
N ALA A 85 4.51 -5.12 -10.13
CA ALA A 85 5.80 -5.58 -10.63
C ALA A 85 6.88 -4.51 -10.46
N ALA A 86 6.57 -3.25 -10.74
CA ALA A 86 7.49 -2.14 -10.58
C ALA A 86 7.89 -1.94 -9.09
N LEU A 87 6.94 -2.10 -8.18
CA LEU A 87 7.22 -2.05 -6.74
C LEU A 87 8.21 -3.15 -6.33
N CYS A 88 7.99 -4.37 -6.80
CA CYS A 88 8.88 -5.49 -6.51
C CYS A 88 10.30 -5.27 -7.04
N ALA A 89 10.43 -4.66 -8.22
CA ALA A 89 11.72 -4.33 -8.81
C ALA A 89 12.42 -3.16 -8.08
N TRP A 90 11.64 -2.20 -7.61
CA TRP A 90 12.15 -1.01 -6.91
C TRP A 90 12.63 -1.32 -5.49
N ALA A 91 11.92 -2.22 -4.77
CA ALA A 91 12.13 -2.47 -3.36
C ALA A 91 13.38 -3.31 -3.10
N ASP A 92 14.10 -2.99 -2.03
CA ASP A 92 15.16 -3.85 -1.49
C ASP A 92 14.56 -5.05 -0.73
N ARG A 93 13.41 -4.85 -0.11
CA ARG A 93 12.63 -5.87 0.58
C ARG A 93 11.16 -5.71 0.26
N VAL A 94 10.48 -6.82 0.08
CA VAL A 94 9.02 -6.86 -0.10
C VAL A 94 8.41 -7.72 0.99
N VAL A 95 7.37 -7.19 1.64
CA VAL A 95 6.56 -7.94 2.61
C VAL A 95 5.14 -7.99 2.06
N ALA A 96 4.64 -9.20 1.89
CA ALA A 96 3.29 -9.43 1.37
C ALA A 96 2.39 -9.99 2.48
N PHE A 97 1.20 -9.40 2.56
CA PHE A 97 0.12 -9.83 3.46
C PHE A 97 -1.02 -10.38 2.60
N ALA A 98 -1.22 -11.67 2.66
CA ALA A 98 -2.22 -12.36 1.82
C ALA A 98 -3.17 -13.22 2.63
#